data_7c282302454bfbbf65dd3b2787d7ab67
#
_entry.id   7c282302454bfbbf65dd3b2787d7ab67
#
_cell.length_a   1.000
_cell.length_b   1.000
_cell.length_c   1.000
_cell.angle_alpha   90.00
_cell.angle_beta   90.00
_cell.angle_gamma   90.00
#
_symmetry.space_group_name_H-M   'P 1'
#
loop_
_entity.id
_entity.type
_entity.pdbx_description
1 polymer ?
#
loop_
_entity_poly.entity_id
_entity_poly.type
_entity_poly.pdbx_seq_one_letter_code
_entity_poly.pdbx_strand_id
1 'polypeptide(L)'
;MAHACLQQVGLKSRSLQIAGSLSHGDKRRLEIAIVLASSAEVILLDEPMAGMSVENVPELVEIIRSLARTHHKTVLIVEHHMDVVLGLADRIAVLNFGELLICDTPEKVIANPTVQNAYLGEVL
;
A
#
# COMPACT_ATOMS: atom_id res chain seq x y z
N MET A 1 2.28 3.08 -23.72
CA MET A 1 2.44 2.36 -22.45
C MET A 1 2.82 3.30 -21.30
N ALA A 2 3.94 4.01 -21.29
CA ALA A 2 4.35 4.88 -20.19
C ALA A 2 3.31 5.94 -19.80
N HIS A 3 2.73 6.67 -20.76
CA HIS A 3 1.69 7.66 -20.48
C HIS A 3 0.43 7.05 -19.81
N ALA A 4 0.06 5.83 -20.17
CA ALA A 4 -1.07 5.16 -19.55
C ALA A 4 -0.77 4.82 -18.07
N CYS A 5 0.41 4.32 -17.76
CA CYS A 5 0.83 4.04 -16.38
C CYS A 5 0.91 5.32 -15.53
N LEU A 6 1.45 6.41 -16.09
CA LEU A 6 1.48 7.71 -15.42
C LEU A 6 0.09 8.27 -15.17
N GLN A 7 -0.84 8.06 -16.10
CA GLN A 7 -2.24 8.48 -15.91
C GLN A 7 -2.91 7.72 -14.76
N GLN A 8 -2.65 6.43 -14.63
CA GLN A 8 -3.22 5.58 -13.57
C GLN A 8 -2.81 6.02 -12.17
N VAL A 9 -1.63 6.61 -12.03
CA VAL A 9 -1.12 7.11 -10.76
C VAL A 9 -1.25 8.64 -10.59
N GLY A 10 -1.98 9.31 -11.49
CA GLY A 10 -2.21 10.76 -11.41
C GLY A 10 -1.03 11.65 -11.80
N LEU A 11 -0.02 11.11 -12.49
CA LEU A 11 1.21 11.84 -12.87
C LEU A 11 1.26 12.24 -14.34
N LYS A 12 0.17 12.12 -15.10
CA LYS A 12 0.15 12.44 -16.55
C LYS A 12 0.64 13.85 -16.86
N SER A 13 0.21 14.85 -16.09
CA SER A 13 0.59 16.25 -16.27
C SER A 13 2.07 16.52 -15.98
N ARG A 14 2.75 15.62 -15.30
CA ARG A 14 4.16 15.71 -14.93
C ARG A 14 5.08 14.84 -15.76
N SER A 15 4.59 14.28 -16.86
CA SER A 15 5.31 13.32 -17.70
C SER A 15 6.64 13.82 -18.28
N LEU A 16 6.82 15.14 -18.38
CA LEU A 16 8.04 15.78 -18.88
C LEU A 16 8.95 16.32 -17.75
N GLN A 17 8.55 16.16 -16.49
CA GLN A 17 9.39 16.57 -15.35
C GLN A 17 10.49 15.56 -15.09
N ILE A 18 11.63 16.06 -14.61
CA ILE A 18 12.72 15.21 -14.11
C ILE A 18 12.25 14.52 -12.82
N ALA A 19 12.34 13.21 -12.76
CA ALA A 19 11.89 12.42 -11.60
C ALA A 19 12.49 12.89 -10.26
N GLY A 20 13.74 13.34 -10.28
CA GLY A 20 14.42 13.88 -9.10
C GLY A 20 13.75 15.14 -8.50
N SER A 21 13.03 15.92 -9.30
CA SER A 21 12.35 17.15 -8.88
C SER A 21 10.93 16.92 -8.34
N LEU A 22 10.43 15.70 -8.41
CA LEU A 22 9.10 15.35 -7.90
C LEU A 22 9.06 15.42 -6.35
N SER A 23 7.88 15.69 -5.80
CA SER A 23 7.62 15.57 -4.38
C SER A 23 7.81 14.11 -3.93
N HIS A 24 7.97 13.88 -2.62
CA HIS A 24 8.11 12.52 -2.08
C HIS A 24 6.90 11.63 -2.43
N GLY A 25 5.68 12.17 -2.29
CA GLY A 25 4.46 11.46 -2.65
C GLY A 25 4.37 11.12 -4.14
N ASP A 26 4.76 12.07 -5.01
CA ASP A 26 4.79 11.82 -6.46
C ASP A 26 5.86 10.81 -6.87
N LYS A 27 7.00 10.76 -6.17
CA LYS A 27 8.01 9.71 -6.36
C LYS A 27 7.44 8.33 -6.03
N ARG A 28 6.68 8.19 -4.94
CA ARG A 28 6.00 6.94 -4.59
C ARG A 28 4.99 6.50 -5.66
N ARG A 29 4.22 7.44 -6.20
CA ARG A 29 3.32 7.17 -7.33
C ARG A 29 4.07 6.75 -8.59
N LEU A 30 5.21 7.39 -8.87
CA LEU A 30 6.07 7.03 -10.00
C LEU A 30 6.63 5.61 -9.86
N GLU A 31 7.06 5.21 -8.67
CA GLU A 31 7.49 3.84 -8.38
C GLU A 31 6.40 2.81 -8.72
N ILE A 32 5.15 3.08 -8.35
CA ILE A 32 4.01 2.24 -8.71
C ILE A 32 3.77 2.22 -10.21
N ALA A 33 3.89 3.36 -10.90
CA ALA A 33 3.75 3.41 -12.35
C ALA A 33 4.81 2.57 -13.07
N ILE A 34 6.05 2.53 -12.55
CA ILE A 34 7.13 1.68 -13.08
C ILE A 34 6.78 0.21 -12.90
N VAL A 35 6.27 -0.18 -11.74
CA VAL A 35 5.82 -1.56 -11.47
C VAL A 35 4.67 -1.95 -12.40
N LEU A 36 3.70 -1.06 -12.63
CA LEU A 36 2.62 -1.28 -13.60
C LEU A 36 3.15 -1.50 -15.02
N ALA A 37 4.15 -0.73 -15.42
CA ALA A 37 4.78 -0.85 -16.73
C ALA A 37 5.53 -2.19 -16.92
N SER A 38 5.97 -2.82 -15.85
CA SER A 38 6.63 -4.14 -15.89
C SER A 38 5.66 -5.30 -16.17
N SER A 39 4.34 -5.06 -16.14
CA SER A 39 3.29 -6.07 -16.30
C SER A 39 3.32 -7.18 -15.23
N ALA A 40 3.93 -6.94 -14.07
CA ALA A 40 3.96 -7.89 -12.98
C ALA A 40 2.54 -8.25 -12.52
N GLU A 41 2.29 -9.53 -12.22
CA GLU A 41 1.01 -10.00 -11.69
C GLU A 41 0.96 -9.92 -10.16
N VAL A 42 2.13 -10.04 -9.52
CA VAL A 42 2.30 -9.93 -8.07
C VAL A 42 3.16 -8.70 -7.77
N ILE A 43 2.67 -7.84 -6.91
CA ILE A 43 3.32 -6.58 -6.53
C ILE A 43 3.59 -6.62 -5.02
N LEU A 44 4.84 -6.36 -4.64
CA LEU A 44 5.27 -6.27 -3.25
C LEU A 44 5.55 -4.80 -2.91
N LEU A 45 4.88 -4.28 -1.90
CA LEU A 45 5.05 -2.91 -1.42
C LEU A 45 5.48 -2.94 0.05
N ASP A 46 6.66 -2.45 0.32
CA ASP A 46 7.21 -2.35 1.67
C ASP A 46 7.09 -0.91 2.16
N GLU A 47 6.25 -0.71 3.18
CA GLU A 47 5.93 0.59 3.79
C GLU A 47 5.69 1.72 2.76
N PRO A 48 4.76 1.54 1.80
CA PRO A 48 4.58 2.51 0.72
C PRO A 48 4.15 3.90 1.19
N MET A 49 3.58 4.03 2.40
CA MET A 49 3.16 5.30 3.00
C MET A 49 4.26 5.98 3.81
N ALA A 50 5.43 5.35 3.99
CA ALA A 50 6.50 5.91 4.81
C ALA A 50 6.95 7.29 4.31
N GLY A 51 7.01 8.27 5.22
CA GLY A 51 7.43 9.65 4.93
C GLY A 51 6.42 10.48 4.12
N MET A 52 5.22 9.97 3.86
CA MET A 52 4.16 10.75 3.23
C MET A 52 3.42 11.63 4.24
N SER A 53 2.98 12.80 3.80
CA SER A 53 2.04 13.60 4.58
C SER A 53 0.68 12.91 4.65
N VAL A 54 -0.03 13.06 5.77
CA VAL A 54 -1.35 12.46 6.01
C VAL A 54 -2.34 12.78 4.88
N GLU A 55 -2.23 13.97 4.29
CA GLU A 55 -3.09 14.43 3.20
C GLU A 55 -2.91 13.62 1.90
N ASN A 56 -1.72 13.08 1.66
CA ASN A 56 -1.41 12.32 0.45
C ASN A 56 -1.67 10.81 0.57
N VAL A 57 -1.81 10.30 1.79
CA VAL A 57 -2.06 8.86 2.04
C VAL A 57 -3.34 8.35 1.37
N PRO A 58 -4.50 9.03 1.46
CA PRO A 58 -5.73 8.54 0.85
C PRO A 58 -5.63 8.32 -0.65
N GLU A 59 -4.93 9.19 -1.36
CA GLU A 59 -4.77 9.06 -2.81
C GLU A 59 -3.89 7.85 -3.17
N LEU A 60 -2.82 7.61 -2.42
CA LEU A 60 -1.99 6.42 -2.62
C LEU A 60 -2.75 5.13 -2.31
N VAL A 61 -3.57 5.13 -1.25
CA VAL A 61 -4.45 3.99 -0.91
C VAL A 61 -5.39 3.66 -2.06
N GLU A 62 -6.01 4.67 -2.70
CA GLU A 62 -6.89 4.44 -3.86
C GLU A 62 -6.13 3.90 -5.07
N ILE A 63 -4.92 4.37 -5.33
CA ILE A 63 -4.06 3.83 -6.39
C ILE A 63 -3.78 2.34 -6.12
N ILE A 64 -3.36 1.99 -4.90
CA ILE A 64 -3.07 0.60 -4.51
C ILE A 64 -4.33 -0.27 -4.61
N ARG A 65 -5.49 0.23 -4.15
CA ARG A 65 -6.77 -0.47 -4.29
C ARG A 65 -7.10 -0.75 -5.75
N SER A 66 -6.84 0.19 -6.65
CA SER A 66 -7.08 0.01 -8.08
C SER A 66 -6.19 -1.06 -8.70
N LEU A 67 -4.98 -1.28 -8.20
CA LEU A 67 -4.10 -2.38 -8.65
C LEU A 67 -4.77 -3.73 -8.49
N ALA A 68 -5.39 -3.97 -7.33
CA ALA A 68 -6.06 -5.24 -7.07
C ALA A 68 -7.43 -5.33 -7.76
N ARG A 69 -8.25 -4.29 -7.66
CA ARG A 69 -9.67 -4.33 -8.12
C ARG A 69 -9.83 -4.12 -9.62
N THR A 70 -9.13 -3.16 -10.19
CA THR A 70 -9.26 -2.78 -11.60
C THR A 70 -8.26 -3.53 -12.48
N HIS A 71 -7.03 -3.68 -12.01
CA HIS A 71 -5.96 -4.31 -12.79
C HIS A 71 -5.74 -5.78 -12.43
N HIS A 72 -6.54 -6.34 -11.52
CA HIS A 72 -6.51 -7.75 -11.10
C HIS A 72 -5.13 -8.24 -10.66
N LYS A 73 -4.35 -7.35 -10.04
CA LYS A 73 -3.03 -7.69 -9.50
C LYS A 73 -3.17 -8.28 -8.10
N THR A 74 -2.28 -9.18 -7.75
CA THR A 74 -2.09 -9.60 -6.35
C THR A 74 -1.13 -8.62 -5.70
N VAL A 75 -1.56 -7.94 -4.64
CA VAL A 75 -0.74 -6.95 -3.94
C VAL A 75 -0.46 -7.44 -2.53
N LEU A 76 0.80 -7.55 -2.16
CA LEU A 76 1.27 -7.79 -0.81
C LEU A 76 1.87 -6.49 -0.26
N ILE A 77 1.34 -6.02 0.87
CA ILE A 77 1.78 -4.79 1.51
C ILE A 77 2.32 -5.11 2.90
N VAL A 78 3.48 -4.59 3.22
CA VAL A 78 4.00 -4.53 4.59
C VAL A 78 3.73 -3.12 5.11
N GLU A 79 2.92 -3.00 6.14
CA GLU A 79 2.53 -1.73 6.77
C GLU A 79 2.31 -1.89 8.26
N HIS A 80 2.51 -0.80 9.00
CA HIS A 80 2.23 -0.70 10.43
C HIS A 80 1.09 0.29 10.75
N HIS A 81 0.58 1.02 9.77
CA HIS A 81 -0.60 1.87 9.92
C HIS A 81 -1.86 1.01 9.87
N MET A 82 -2.37 0.63 11.04
CA MET A 82 -3.47 -0.34 11.16
C MET A 82 -4.75 0.10 10.45
N ASP A 83 -5.10 1.38 10.50
CA ASP A 83 -6.26 1.94 9.81
C ASP A 83 -6.18 1.74 8.28
N VAL A 84 -5.01 1.94 7.69
CA VAL A 84 -4.76 1.69 6.26
C VAL A 84 -4.89 0.20 5.94
N VAL A 85 -4.23 -0.65 6.72
CA VAL A 85 -4.23 -2.11 6.51
C VAL A 85 -5.65 -2.66 6.60
N LEU A 86 -6.40 -2.27 7.66
CA LEU A 86 -7.76 -2.72 7.87
C LEU A 86 -8.75 -2.24 6.79
N GLY A 87 -8.53 -1.04 6.24
CA GLY A 87 -9.37 -0.47 5.19
C GLY A 87 -9.04 -0.96 3.78
N LEU A 88 -7.86 -1.54 3.58
CA LEU A 88 -7.36 -1.89 2.24
C LEU A 88 -7.27 -3.40 1.99
N ALA A 89 -6.87 -4.19 2.99
CA ALA A 89 -6.53 -5.59 2.84
C ALA A 89 -7.76 -6.51 2.80
N ASP A 90 -7.75 -7.51 1.93
CA ASP A 90 -8.71 -8.61 1.94
C ASP A 90 -8.34 -9.67 3.00
N ARG A 91 -7.04 -9.84 3.25
CA ARG A 91 -6.48 -10.71 4.28
C ARG A 91 -5.28 -10.05 4.94
N ILE A 92 -5.11 -10.28 6.23
CA ILE A 92 -4.03 -9.73 7.03
C ILE A 92 -3.25 -10.88 7.68
N ALA A 93 -1.94 -10.88 7.46
CA ALA A 93 -0.99 -11.73 8.20
C ALA A 93 -0.32 -10.86 9.27
N VAL A 94 -0.44 -11.28 10.53
CA VAL A 94 0.20 -10.59 11.66
C VAL A 94 1.43 -11.36 12.08
N LEU A 95 2.59 -10.68 12.00
CA LEU A 95 3.88 -11.22 12.42
C LEU A 95 4.31 -10.56 13.73
N ASN A 96 4.85 -11.35 14.64
CA ASN A 96 5.45 -10.87 15.87
C ASN A 96 6.74 -11.64 16.15
N PHE A 97 7.85 -10.94 16.32
CA PHE A 97 9.19 -11.52 16.50
C PHE A 97 9.53 -12.62 15.48
N GLY A 98 9.11 -12.44 14.22
CA GLY A 98 9.38 -13.39 13.14
C GLY A 98 8.42 -14.60 13.08
N GLU A 99 7.44 -14.68 13.99
CA GLU A 99 6.42 -15.72 14.00
C GLU A 99 5.08 -15.23 13.49
N LEU A 100 4.40 -16.05 12.69
CA LEU A 100 3.05 -15.77 12.22
C LEU A 100 2.04 -16.03 13.34
N LEU A 101 1.39 -15.00 13.84
CA LEU A 101 0.34 -15.12 14.85
C LEU A 101 -1.00 -15.56 14.27
N ILE A 102 -1.40 -14.93 13.16
CA ILE A 102 -2.67 -15.17 12.47
C ILE A 102 -2.56 -14.71 11.02
N CYS A 103 -3.32 -15.36 10.13
CA CYS A 103 -3.56 -14.88 8.77
C CYS A 103 -5.03 -15.10 8.43
N ASP A 104 -5.84 -14.04 8.49
CA ASP A 104 -7.30 -14.13 8.29
C ASP A 104 -7.86 -12.80 7.76
N THR A 105 -9.20 -12.69 7.66
CA THR A 105 -9.88 -11.46 7.30
C THR A 105 -9.65 -10.36 8.36
N PRO A 106 -9.76 -9.06 7.97
CA PRO A 106 -9.57 -7.96 8.91
C PRO A 106 -10.42 -8.07 10.18
N GLU A 107 -11.69 -8.49 10.06
CA GLU A 107 -12.61 -8.62 11.19
C GLU A 107 -12.12 -9.66 12.22
N LYS A 108 -11.63 -10.79 11.74
CA LYS A 108 -11.11 -11.85 12.63
C LYS A 108 -9.78 -11.47 13.25
N VAL A 109 -8.94 -10.74 12.52
CA VAL A 109 -7.65 -10.24 13.02
C VAL A 109 -7.88 -9.24 14.15
N ILE A 110 -8.79 -8.28 13.99
CA ILE A 110 -9.14 -7.30 15.04
C ILE A 110 -9.70 -8.00 16.29
N ALA A 111 -10.52 -9.03 16.10
CA ALA A 111 -11.16 -9.76 17.19
C ALA A 111 -10.19 -10.72 17.93
N ASN A 112 -9.00 -10.94 17.42
CA ASN A 112 -8.04 -11.87 18.00
C ASN A 112 -7.36 -11.29 19.24
N PRO A 113 -7.50 -11.92 20.44
CA PRO A 113 -6.92 -11.39 21.68
C PRO A 113 -5.40 -11.28 21.65
N THR A 114 -4.71 -12.18 20.95
CA THR A 114 -3.25 -12.17 20.84
C THR A 114 -2.78 -10.94 20.03
N VAL A 115 -3.50 -10.60 18.95
CA VAL A 115 -3.23 -9.41 18.16
C VAL A 115 -3.51 -8.14 18.97
N GLN A 116 -4.63 -8.11 19.70
CA GLN A 116 -4.98 -6.97 20.56
C GLN A 116 -3.91 -6.72 21.61
N ASN A 117 -3.41 -7.77 22.26
CA ASN A 117 -2.36 -7.64 23.28
C ASN A 117 -1.02 -7.23 22.67
N ALA A 118 -0.68 -7.70 21.47
CA ALA A 118 0.61 -7.41 20.84
C ALA A 118 0.68 -6.03 20.19
N TYR A 119 -0.44 -5.52 19.65
CA TYR A 119 -0.44 -4.31 18.82
C TYR A 119 -1.40 -3.21 19.28
N LEU A 120 -2.52 -3.55 19.92
CA LEU A 120 -3.51 -2.57 20.36
C LEU A 120 -3.37 -2.22 21.83
N GLY A 121 -2.70 -3.05 22.62
CA GLY A 121 -2.40 -2.77 24.03
C GLY A 121 -1.37 -1.67 24.26
N GLU A 122 -0.60 -1.30 23.24
CA GLU A 122 0.37 -0.20 23.28
C GLU A 122 -0.22 1.16 22.83
N VAL A 123 -1.45 1.19 22.33
CA VAL A 123 -2.11 2.39 21.78
C VAL A 123 -3.14 2.98 22.78
N LEU A 124 -3.35 2.33 23.89
CA LEU A 124 -4.12 2.82 25.04
C LEU A 124 -3.20 3.17 26.19
#